data_09cf55174109235c944fbd6036db6f70
#
_entry.id   09cf55174109235c944fbd6036db6f70
#
_cell.length_a   1.000
_cell.length_b   1.000
_cell.length_c   1.000
_cell.angle_alpha   90.00
_cell.angle_beta   90.00
_cell.angle_gamma   90.00
#
_symmetry.space_group_name_H-M   'P 1'
#
loop_
_entity.id
_entity.type
_entity.pdbx_description
1 polymer ?
#
loop_
_entity_poly.entity_id
_entity_poly.type
_entity_poly.pdbx_seq_one_letter_code
_entity_poly.pdbx_strand_id
1 'polypeptide(L)'
;MEVRSVINRVWVSVGMFAAIFSIIAAFSAVAVAQEIVDKTVATLHDGIRTELITYSDLKWQLALQPDVPLDPPRSEDLNRALQTLIDQRLFALEAERFPRPAPTDDEISKAIGKTLTYFPSIATFESRLKLVGFDSVKDDNFEHIIAQRLAIESYIDFRFRSFVVVTPDEITRYYRDVFVPEFTRRNSGRALPTFEEKRDEIKAILVEDRVGARIESFLDEAKRRVDIEILIEV
;
A
#
# COMPACT_ATOMS: atom_id res chain seq x y z
N MET A 1 -59.75 49.36 -34.77
CA MET A 1 -58.37 49.74 -34.37
C MET A 1 -57.91 49.03 -33.10
N GLU A 2 -58.69 48.14 -32.44
CA GLU A 2 -58.40 47.49 -31.18
C GLU A 2 -57.78 46.07 -31.30
N VAL A 3 -58.01 45.35 -32.38
CA VAL A 3 -57.56 43.95 -32.49
C VAL A 3 -56.02 43.83 -32.62
N ARG A 4 -55.33 44.84 -33.17
CA ARG A 4 -53.81 44.80 -33.25
C ARG A 4 -53.11 45.02 -31.95
N SER A 5 -53.69 45.64 -30.98
CA SER A 5 -53.09 45.91 -29.67
C SER A 5 -53.09 44.65 -28.76
N VAL A 6 -54.09 43.80 -28.88
CA VAL A 6 -54.22 42.57 -28.09
C VAL A 6 -53.23 41.50 -28.53
N ILE A 7 -53.02 41.38 -29.87
CA ILE A 7 -52.07 40.41 -30.43
C ILE A 7 -50.63 40.73 -30.04
N ASN A 8 -50.21 41.99 -30.06
CA ASN A 8 -48.89 42.38 -29.63
C ASN A 8 -48.59 42.15 -28.12
N ARG A 9 -49.59 42.29 -27.26
CA ARG A 9 -49.43 42.00 -25.82
C ARG A 9 -49.30 40.52 -25.51
N VAL A 10 -49.98 39.65 -26.26
CA VAL A 10 -49.88 38.19 -26.11
C VAL A 10 -48.51 37.70 -26.55
N TRP A 11 -47.97 38.21 -27.67
CA TRP A 11 -46.65 37.82 -28.15
C TRP A 11 -45.48 38.27 -27.28
N VAL A 12 -45.60 39.45 -26.63
CA VAL A 12 -44.56 39.94 -25.69
C VAL A 12 -44.56 39.11 -24.41
N SER A 13 -45.76 38.72 -23.90
CA SER A 13 -45.84 37.87 -22.70
C SER A 13 -45.34 36.44 -22.95
N VAL A 14 -45.61 35.82 -24.09
CA VAL A 14 -45.09 34.49 -24.45
C VAL A 14 -43.57 34.51 -24.63
N GLY A 15 -43.03 35.56 -25.28
CA GLY A 15 -41.57 35.71 -25.45
C GLY A 15 -40.82 35.90 -24.14
N MET A 16 -41.45 36.62 -23.15
CA MET A 16 -40.84 36.85 -21.83
C MET A 16 -40.84 35.58 -20.95
N PHE A 17 -41.91 34.73 -21.04
CA PHE A 17 -41.95 33.45 -20.34
C PHE A 17 -40.95 32.44 -20.95
N ALA A 18 -40.75 32.42 -22.28
CA ALA A 18 -39.77 31.57 -22.93
C ALA A 18 -38.32 31.97 -22.55
N ALA A 19 -38.02 33.26 -22.43
CA ALA A 19 -36.72 33.76 -22.03
C ALA A 19 -36.39 33.45 -20.56
N ILE A 20 -37.36 33.53 -19.65
CA ILE A 20 -37.19 33.20 -18.23
C ILE A 20 -36.99 31.69 -18.03
N PHE A 21 -37.69 30.85 -18.81
CA PHE A 21 -37.51 29.40 -18.73
C PHE A 21 -36.15 28.96 -19.28
N SER A 22 -35.62 29.63 -20.31
CA SER A 22 -34.26 29.35 -20.83
C SER A 22 -33.14 29.76 -19.85
N ILE A 23 -33.33 30.80 -19.05
CA ILE A 23 -32.35 31.25 -18.02
C ILE A 23 -32.34 30.27 -16.84
N ILE A 24 -33.49 29.69 -16.44
CA ILE A 24 -33.56 28.71 -15.36
C ILE A 24 -32.90 27.38 -15.76
N ALA A 25 -33.00 26.97 -17.03
CA ALA A 25 -32.35 25.75 -17.52
C ALA A 25 -30.81 25.87 -17.61
N ALA A 26 -30.26 27.08 -17.74
CA ALA A 26 -28.80 27.32 -17.77
C ALA A 26 -28.14 27.27 -16.39
N PHE A 27 -28.90 27.41 -15.31
CA PHE A 27 -28.38 27.34 -13.92
C PHE A 27 -28.30 25.92 -13.36
N SER A 28 -28.82 24.90 -14.02
CA SER A 28 -28.89 23.53 -13.52
C SER A 28 -27.65 22.68 -13.80
N ALA A 29 -26.59 23.24 -14.38
CA ALA A 29 -25.38 22.50 -14.76
C ALA A 29 -24.11 22.91 -13.99
N VAL A 30 -24.25 23.42 -12.77
CA VAL A 30 -23.13 23.40 -11.83
C VAL A 30 -23.14 22.01 -11.20
N ALA A 31 -22.62 21.02 -11.93
CA ALA A 31 -22.12 19.84 -11.29
C ALA A 31 -20.98 20.29 -10.34
N VAL A 32 -21.29 20.49 -9.07
CA VAL A 32 -20.27 20.57 -8.03
C VAL A 32 -19.58 19.22 -8.14
N ALA A 33 -18.36 19.22 -8.71
CA ALA A 33 -17.48 18.08 -8.58
C ALA A 33 -17.34 17.86 -7.07
N GLN A 34 -17.96 16.81 -6.57
CA GLN A 34 -17.85 16.41 -5.17
C GLN A 34 -16.37 16.03 -5.04
N GLU A 35 -15.58 16.92 -4.46
CA GLU A 35 -14.22 16.60 -4.08
C GLU A 35 -14.32 15.43 -3.11
N ILE A 36 -13.92 14.25 -3.57
CA ILE A 36 -13.91 13.05 -2.72
C ILE A 36 -12.80 13.28 -1.71
N VAL A 37 -13.15 13.83 -0.56
CA VAL A 37 -12.22 13.95 0.56
C VAL A 37 -11.97 12.53 1.06
N ASP A 38 -10.73 12.07 0.90
CA ASP A 38 -10.32 10.76 1.39
C ASP A 38 -10.44 10.69 2.92
N LYS A 39 -10.96 9.58 3.43
CA LYS A 39 -11.17 9.42 4.87
C LYS A 39 -9.87 9.07 5.57
N THR A 40 -9.45 9.88 6.53
CA THR A 40 -8.37 9.51 7.44
C THR A 40 -8.84 8.37 8.36
N VAL A 41 -8.13 7.25 8.33
CA VAL A 41 -8.43 6.05 9.11
C VAL A 41 -7.61 6.01 10.40
N ALA A 42 -6.34 6.42 10.32
CA ALA A 42 -5.48 6.49 11.48
C ALA A 42 -4.48 7.65 11.37
N THR A 43 -3.96 8.08 12.51
CA THR A 43 -2.89 9.06 12.62
C THR A 43 -1.75 8.48 13.46
N LEU A 44 -0.51 8.85 13.13
CA LEU A 44 0.69 8.52 13.88
C LEU A 44 1.43 9.82 14.20
N HIS A 45 1.61 10.14 15.47
CA HIS A 45 2.30 11.37 15.90
C HIS A 45 3.56 11.04 16.70
N ASP A 46 4.74 11.45 16.21
CA ASP A 46 6.04 11.18 16.85
C ASP A 46 6.53 12.30 17.78
N GLY A 47 5.65 13.26 18.10
CA GLY A 47 5.97 14.46 18.89
C GLY A 47 6.39 15.66 18.04
N ILE A 48 6.75 15.47 16.76
CA ILE A 48 7.19 16.51 15.82
C ILE A 48 6.26 16.52 14.60
N ARG A 49 5.94 15.35 14.05
CA ARG A 49 5.17 15.17 12.81
C ARG A 49 3.97 14.28 13.04
N THR A 50 3.00 14.46 12.18
CA THR A 50 1.82 13.59 12.11
C THR A 50 1.75 12.96 10.72
N GLU A 51 1.83 11.64 10.68
CA GLU A 51 1.57 10.83 9.50
C GLU A 51 0.11 10.41 9.47
N LEU A 52 -0.48 10.42 8.30
CA LEU A 52 -1.86 10.03 8.08
C LEU A 52 -1.90 8.69 7.34
N ILE A 53 -2.88 7.86 7.69
CA ILE A 53 -3.27 6.70 6.90
C ILE A 53 -4.71 6.92 6.48
N THR A 54 -4.95 6.91 5.17
CA THR A 54 -6.26 7.14 4.59
C THR A 54 -6.91 5.82 4.14
N TYR A 55 -8.20 5.87 3.82
CA TYR A 55 -8.90 4.72 3.27
C TYR A 55 -8.37 4.34 1.88
N SER A 56 -7.94 5.32 1.09
CA SER A 56 -7.28 5.08 -0.19
C SER A 56 -5.95 4.34 -0.01
N ASP A 57 -5.15 4.68 1.00
CA ASP A 57 -3.90 3.95 1.31
C ASP A 57 -4.18 2.47 1.58
N LEU A 58 -5.26 2.14 2.33
CA LEU A 58 -5.66 0.75 2.55
C LEU A 58 -5.98 0.05 1.24
N LYS A 59 -6.78 0.67 0.38
CA LYS A 59 -7.13 0.10 -0.93
C LYS A 59 -5.91 -0.10 -1.82
N TRP A 60 -4.97 0.85 -1.83
CA TRP A 60 -3.70 0.72 -2.55
C TRP A 60 -2.88 -0.46 -2.03
N GLN A 61 -2.81 -0.62 -0.72
CA GLN A 61 -2.14 -1.77 -0.09
C GLN A 61 -2.77 -3.10 -0.52
N LEU A 62 -4.11 -3.17 -0.59
CA LEU A 62 -4.82 -4.36 -1.04
C LEU A 62 -4.67 -4.62 -2.55
N ALA A 63 -4.55 -3.56 -3.38
CA ALA A 63 -4.37 -3.71 -4.82
C ALA A 63 -3.11 -4.50 -5.19
N LEU A 64 -2.09 -4.47 -4.34
CA LEU A 64 -0.84 -5.20 -4.50
C LEU A 64 -0.92 -6.69 -4.12
N GLN A 65 -2.08 -7.17 -3.67
CA GLN A 65 -2.32 -8.56 -3.28
C GLN A 65 -3.26 -9.22 -4.30
N PRO A 66 -2.83 -10.25 -5.06
CA PRO A 66 -3.58 -10.77 -6.22
C PRO A 66 -4.96 -11.32 -5.86
N ASP A 67 -5.08 -12.01 -4.72
CA ASP A 67 -6.28 -12.79 -4.35
C ASP A 67 -7.23 -12.06 -3.39
N VAL A 68 -6.97 -10.77 -3.12
CA VAL A 68 -7.77 -9.98 -2.19
C VAL A 68 -8.84 -9.17 -2.97
N PRO A 69 -10.15 -9.25 -2.61
CA PRO A 69 -11.19 -8.45 -3.24
C PRO A 69 -11.01 -6.96 -2.92
N LEU A 70 -11.29 -6.09 -3.92
CA LEU A 70 -11.18 -4.64 -3.80
C LEU A 70 -12.54 -3.93 -3.78
N ASP A 71 -13.59 -4.58 -4.26
CA ASP A 71 -14.92 -4.00 -4.39
C ASP A 71 -16.03 -5.04 -4.16
N PRO A 72 -16.65 -5.07 -2.98
CA PRO A 72 -16.19 -4.41 -1.75
C PRO A 72 -14.98 -5.14 -1.13
N PRO A 73 -14.05 -4.44 -0.49
CA PRO A 73 -12.99 -5.07 0.29
C PRO A 73 -13.58 -5.68 1.57
N ARG A 74 -12.95 -6.75 2.08
CA ARG A 74 -13.36 -7.36 3.35
C ARG A 74 -12.73 -6.59 4.52
N SER A 75 -13.48 -6.40 5.61
CA SER A 75 -12.97 -5.73 6.83
C SER A 75 -11.69 -6.38 7.37
N GLU A 76 -11.58 -7.69 7.33
CA GLU A 76 -10.37 -8.41 7.76
C GLU A 76 -9.14 -8.03 6.92
N ASP A 77 -9.30 -7.87 5.59
CA ASP A 77 -8.22 -7.46 4.70
C ASP A 77 -7.84 -6.00 4.93
N LEU A 78 -8.83 -5.11 5.14
CA LEU A 78 -8.59 -3.71 5.49
C LEU A 78 -7.84 -3.57 6.81
N ASN A 79 -8.21 -4.33 7.84
CA ASN A 79 -7.52 -4.32 9.13
C ASN A 79 -6.06 -4.81 9.00
N ARG A 80 -5.81 -5.86 8.21
CA ARG A 80 -4.43 -6.30 7.92
C ARG A 80 -3.64 -5.24 7.16
N ALA A 81 -4.26 -4.59 6.17
CA ALA A 81 -3.64 -3.49 5.45
C ALA A 81 -3.30 -2.31 6.39
N LEU A 82 -4.21 -1.97 7.31
CA LEU A 82 -3.98 -0.92 8.31
C LEU A 82 -2.77 -1.22 9.19
N GLN A 83 -2.67 -2.44 9.74
CA GLN A 83 -1.51 -2.83 10.54
C GLN A 83 -0.20 -2.76 9.73
N THR A 84 -0.21 -3.24 8.48
CA THR A 84 0.94 -3.15 7.59
C THR A 84 1.35 -1.70 7.32
N LEU A 85 0.39 -0.81 7.10
CA LEU A 85 0.68 0.62 6.86
C LEU A 85 1.16 1.34 8.12
N ILE A 86 0.64 1.01 9.30
CA ILE A 86 1.16 1.51 10.58
C ILE A 86 2.65 1.15 10.70
N ASP A 87 3.00 -0.11 10.50
CA ASP A 87 4.39 -0.57 10.57
C ASP A 87 5.28 0.13 9.52
N GLN A 88 4.78 0.32 8.29
CA GLN A 88 5.49 1.06 7.23
C GLN A 88 5.71 2.54 7.60
N ARG A 89 4.72 3.22 8.18
CA ARG A 89 4.86 4.61 8.63
C ARG A 89 5.87 4.73 9.78
N LEU A 90 5.90 3.79 10.71
CA LEU A 90 6.90 3.75 11.77
C LEU A 90 8.33 3.61 11.21
N PHE A 91 8.52 2.76 10.19
CA PHE A 91 9.80 2.67 9.49
C PHE A 91 10.13 3.94 8.72
N ALA A 92 9.17 4.55 8.04
CA ALA A 92 9.38 5.79 7.29
C ALA A 92 9.84 6.92 8.21
N LEU A 93 9.20 7.12 9.36
CA LEU A 93 9.57 8.12 10.36
C LEU A 93 11.03 7.96 10.84
N GLU A 94 11.50 6.72 11.01
CA GLU A 94 12.89 6.47 11.39
C GLU A 94 13.86 6.56 10.20
N ALA A 95 13.46 6.10 9.01
CA ALA A 95 14.29 6.16 7.80
C ALA A 95 14.66 7.58 7.41
N GLU A 96 13.74 8.53 7.56
CA GLU A 96 13.98 9.94 7.27
C GLU A 96 15.04 10.59 8.16
N ARG A 97 15.29 10.03 9.35
CA ARG A 97 16.37 10.49 10.24
C ARG A 97 17.77 10.13 9.71
N PHE A 98 17.82 9.21 8.76
CA PHE A 98 19.08 8.71 8.15
C PHE A 98 19.02 8.93 6.64
N PRO A 99 19.47 10.13 6.14
CA PRO A 99 19.41 10.44 4.74
C PRO A 99 20.11 9.37 3.90
N ARG A 100 19.39 8.82 2.94
CA ARG A 100 19.90 7.83 1.98
C ARG A 100 19.58 8.30 0.55
N PRO A 101 20.32 7.84 -0.45
CA PRO A 101 19.94 8.09 -1.83
C PRO A 101 18.52 7.58 -2.10
N ALA A 102 17.73 8.37 -2.83
CA ALA A 102 16.43 7.93 -3.31
C ALA A 102 16.60 6.74 -4.26
N PRO A 103 15.63 5.80 -4.30
CA PRO A 103 15.62 4.74 -5.29
C PRO A 103 15.66 5.31 -6.71
N THR A 104 16.40 4.65 -7.59
CA THR A 104 16.49 5.02 -9.01
C THR A 104 15.29 4.50 -9.79
N ASP A 105 15.00 5.09 -10.95
CA ASP A 105 13.92 4.64 -11.84
C ASP A 105 14.07 3.17 -12.24
N ASP A 106 15.33 2.68 -12.40
CA ASP A 106 15.62 1.28 -12.69
C ASP A 106 15.25 0.34 -11.52
N GLU A 107 15.53 0.74 -10.28
CA GLU A 107 15.13 0.00 -9.09
C GLU A 107 13.61 -0.03 -8.92
N ILE A 108 12.93 1.10 -9.16
CA ILE A 108 11.46 1.18 -9.14
C ILE A 108 10.87 0.26 -10.21
N SER A 109 11.36 0.33 -11.43
CA SER A 109 10.92 -0.53 -12.54
C SER A 109 11.10 -2.01 -12.24
N LYS A 110 12.23 -2.39 -11.64
CA LYS A 110 12.50 -3.78 -11.21
C LYS A 110 11.55 -4.23 -10.10
N ALA A 111 11.26 -3.38 -9.14
CA ALA A 111 10.33 -3.68 -8.06
C ALA A 111 8.90 -3.87 -8.58
N ILE A 112 8.45 -3.02 -9.52
CA ILE A 112 7.19 -3.19 -10.23
C ILE A 112 7.18 -4.52 -11.00
N GLY A 113 8.24 -4.81 -11.74
CA GLY A 113 8.39 -6.09 -12.46
C GLY A 113 8.32 -7.31 -11.54
N LYS A 114 8.93 -7.24 -10.35
CA LYS A 114 8.82 -8.29 -9.33
C LYS A 114 7.38 -8.43 -8.83
N THR A 115 6.69 -7.32 -8.55
CA THR A 115 5.27 -7.34 -8.13
C THR A 115 4.40 -7.99 -9.19
N LEU A 116 4.63 -7.70 -10.47
CA LEU A 116 3.88 -8.30 -11.58
C LEU A 116 3.98 -9.82 -11.65
N THR A 117 5.05 -10.43 -11.14
CA THR A 117 5.20 -11.90 -11.13
C THR A 117 4.18 -12.61 -10.24
N TYR A 118 3.56 -11.91 -9.30
CA TYR A 118 2.50 -12.45 -8.44
C TYR A 118 1.12 -12.44 -9.10
N PHE A 119 0.96 -11.78 -10.25
CA PHE A 119 -0.32 -11.65 -10.95
C PHE A 119 -0.33 -12.48 -12.23
N PRO A 120 -1.51 -12.98 -12.65
CA PRO A 120 -1.64 -13.78 -13.88
C PRO A 120 -1.20 -13.03 -15.15
N SER A 121 -1.36 -11.69 -15.19
CA SER A 121 -0.95 -10.84 -16.29
C SER A 121 -0.84 -9.38 -15.86
N ILE A 122 -0.11 -8.57 -16.66
CA ILE A 122 -0.05 -7.10 -16.49
C ILE A 122 -1.46 -6.50 -16.56
N ALA A 123 -2.29 -6.94 -17.52
CA ALA A 123 -3.65 -6.43 -17.68
C ALA A 123 -4.52 -6.68 -16.42
N THR A 124 -4.36 -7.84 -15.77
CA THR A 124 -5.04 -8.15 -14.51
C THR A 124 -4.60 -7.18 -13.41
N PHE A 125 -3.31 -6.92 -13.29
CA PHE A 125 -2.78 -5.98 -12.30
C PHE A 125 -3.23 -4.55 -12.58
N GLU A 126 -3.14 -4.06 -13.83
CA GLU A 126 -3.60 -2.72 -14.20
C GLU A 126 -5.10 -2.52 -13.97
N SER A 127 -5.91 -3.58 -14.19
CA SER A 127 -7.33 -3.52 -13.85
C SER A 127 -7.54 -3.29 -12.34
N ARG A 128 -6.70 -3.87 -11.49
CA ARG A 128 -6.74 -3.62 -10.04
C ARG A 128 -6.29 -2.21 -9.69
N LEU A 129 -5.23 -1.72 -10.33
CA LEU A 129 -4.74 -0.36 -10.13
C LEU A 129 -5.82 0.68 -10.47
N LYS A 130 -6.55 0.48 -11.57
CA LYS A 130 -7.66 1.36 -11.96
C LYS A 130 -8.81 1.39 -10.95
N LEU A 131 -9.12 0.26 -10.30
CA LEU A 131 -10.13 0.21 -9.24
C LEU A 131 -9.76 1.05 -8.01
N VAL A 132 -8.49 1.36 -7.83
CA VAL A 132 -7.99 2.14 -6.69
C VAL A 132 -7.46 3.53 -7.10
N GLY A 133 -7.67 3.93 -8.37
CA GLY A 133 -7.43 5.29 -8.84
C GLY A 133 -6.10 5.53 -9.55
N PHE A 134 -5.35 4.48 -9.92
CA PHE A 134 -4.15 4.61 -10.75
C PHE A 134 -4.44 4.25 -12.20
N ASP A 135 -3.87 4.98 -13.13
CA ASP A 135 -4.10 4.77 -14.56
C ASP A 135 -3.38 3.52 -15.11
N SER A 136 -2.19 3.25 -14.64
CA SER A 136 -1.32 2.16 -15.10
C SER A 136 -0.20 1.85 -14.10
N VAL A 137 0.67 0.89 -14.44
CA VAL A 137 1.92 0.61 -13.70
C VAL A 137 2.96 1.73 -13.80
N LYS A 138 2.75 2.71 -14.69
CA LYS A 138 3.59 3.90 -14.88
C LYS A 138 2.93 5.18 -14.38
N ASP A 139 1.91 5.07 -13.55
CA ASP A 139 1.31 6.20 -12.87
C ASP A 139 2.31 6.77 -11.86
N ASP A 140 2.56 8.08 -11.91
CA ASP A 140 3.57 8.75 -11.07
C ASP A 140 3.31 8.53 -9.58
N ASN A 141 2.05 8.52 -9.15
CA ASN A 141 1.69 8.29 -7.75
C ASN A 141 1.93 6.82 -7.37
N PHE A 142 1.66 5.88 -8.28
CA PHE A 142 1.96 4.48 -8.04
C PHE A 142 3.47 4.23 -7.95
N GLU A 143 4.26 4.79 -8.87
CA GLU A 143 5.73 4.73 -8.82
C GLU A 143 6.28 5.34 -7.53
N HIS A 144 5.70 6.46 -7.06
CA HIS A 144 6.07 7.08 -5.79
C HIS A 144 5.82 6.13 -4.59
N ILE A 145 4.69 5.42 -4.55
CA ILE A 145 4.42 4.42 -3.49
C ILE A 145 5.46 3.30 -3.52
N ILE A 146 5.84 2.82 -4.70
CA ILE A 146 6.89 1.80 -4.84
C ILE A 146 8.25 2.34 -4.39
N ALA A 147 8.58 3.59 -4.74
CA ALA A 147 9.81 4.23 -4.28
C ALA A 147 9.89 4.35 -2.76
N GLN A 148 8.79 4.74 -2.09
CA GLN A 148 8.72 4.78 -0.63
C GLN A 148 8.96 3.40 -0.01
N ARG A 149 8.37 2.34 -0.58
CA ARG A 149 8.60 0.96 -0.11
C ARG A 149 10.06 0.53 -0.25
N LEU A 150 10.69 0.83 -1.39
CA LEU A 150 12.10 0.55 -1.60
C LEU A 150 13.00 1.31 -0.60
N ALA A 151 12.66 2.55 -0.29
CA ALA A 151 13.38 3.32 0.73
C ALA A 151 13.28 2.66 2.12
N ILE A 152 12.10 2.17 2.49
CA ILE A 152 11.89 1.41 3.74
C ILE A 152 12.67 0.10 3.71
N GLU A 153 12.61 -0.69 2.63
CA GLU A 153 13.38 -1.93 2.47
C GLU A 153 14.89 -1.68 2.61
N SER A 154 15.39 -0.64 1.94
CA SER A 154 16.79 -0.23 2.04
C SER A 154 17.18 0.17 3.46
N TYR A 155 16.30 0.84 4.21
CA TYR A 155 16.53 1.16 5.62
C TYR A 155 16.58 -0.10 6.47
N ILE A 156 15.64 -1.04 6.27
CA ILE A 156 15.58 -2.32 6.99
C ILE A 156 16.86 -3.12 6.76
N ASP A 157 17.32 -3.24 5.52
CA ASP A 157 18.52 -3.96 5.18
C ASP A 157 19.76 -3.34 5.86
N PHE A 158 19.87 -2.03 5.81
CA PHE A 158 20.98 -1.33 6.46
C PHE A 158 20.93 -1.48 7.98
N ARG A 159 19.79 -1.24 8.60
CA ARG A 159 19.65 -1.13 10.06
C ARG A 159 19.66 -2.48 10.76
N PHE A 160 19.07 -3.50 10.12
CA PHE A 160 18.82 -4.77 10.76
C PHE A 160 19.62 -5.92 10.14
N ARG A 161 19.73 -6.01 8.80
CA ARG A 161 20.38 -7.12 8.10
C ARG A 161 21.90 -7.02 8.09
N SER A 162 22.46 -5.86 7.80
CA SER A 162 23.91 -5.67 7.59
C SER A 162 24.76 -6.06 8.80
N PHE A 163 24.18 -6.10 10.00
CA PHE A 163 24.89 -6.43 11.24
C PHE A 163 24.51 -7.80 11.81
N VAL A 164 23.87 -8.66 11.02
CA VAL A 164 23.56 -10.03 11.43
C VAL A 164 24.75 -10.93 11.11
N VAL A 165 25.30 -11.58 12.14
CA VAL A 165 26.36 -12.57 12.00
C VAL A 165 25.82 -13.92 12.44
N VAL A 166 25.89 -14.93 11.57
CA VAL A 166 25.55 -16.33 11.89
C VAL A 166 26.84 -17.14 11.85
N THR A 167 27.16 -17.83 12.96
CA THR A 167 28.38 -18.61 13.09
C THR A 167 28.25 -20.02 12.48
N PRO A 168 29.35 -20.65 12.05
CA PRO A 168 29.31 -22.04 11.57
C PRO A 168 28.70 -23.02 12.57
N ASP A 169 28.96 -22.83 13.86
CA ASP A 169 28.42 -23.70 14.93
C ASP A 169 26.89 -23.60 15.02
N GLU A 170 26.33 -22.43 14.83
CA GLU A 170 24.88 -22.24 14.81
C GLU A 170 24.23 -22.94 13.62
N ILE A 171 24.84 -22.86 12.45
CA ILE A 171 24.36 -23.54 11.25
C ILE A 171 24.39 -25.06 11.47
N THR A 172 25.50 -25.59 12.01
CA THR A 172 25.64 -27.01 12.32
C THR A 172 24.59 -27.48 13.35
N ARG A 173 24.38 -26.69 14.39
CA ARG A 173 23.36 -26.98 15.41
C ARG A 173 21.96 -27.01 14.82
N TYR A 174 21.60 -26.02 14.02
CA TYR A 174 20.30 -25.96 13.36
C TYR A 174 20.08 -27.17 12.42
N TYR A 175 21.10 -27.52 11.62
CA TYR A 175 21.02 -28.68 10.76
C TYR A 175 20.70 -29.95 11.57
N ARG A 176 21.46 -30.20 12.66
CA ARG A 176 21.30 -31.41 13.47
C ARG A 176 19.99 -31.44 14.26
N ASP A 177 19.64 -30.29 14.90
CA ASP A 177 18.59 -30.27 15.94
C ASP A 177 17.21 -29.88 15.36
N VAL A 178 17.18 -29.23 14.20
CA VAL A 178 15.93 -28.74 13.55
C VAL A 178 15.74 -29.38 12.20
N PHE A 179 16.68 -29.18 11.27
CA PHE A 179 16.49 -29.61 9.87
C PHE A 179 16.35 -31.13 9.74
N VAL A 180 17.27 -31.90 10.32
CA VAL A 180 17.27 -33.39 10.21
C VAL A 180 15.98 -34.01 10.75
N PRO A 181 15.53 -33.68 11.99
CA PRO A 181 14.28 -34.23 12.53
C PRO A 181 13.06 -33.81 11.69
N GLU A 182 12.97 -32.56 11.27
CA GLU A 182 11.83 -32.08 10.45
C GLU A 182 11.80 -32.74 9.07
N PHE A 183 12.95 -32.82 8.41
CA PHE A 183 13.07 -33.45 7.09
C PHE A 183 12.63 -34.91 7.15
N THR A 184 13.14 -35.66 8.14
CA THR A 184 12.81 -37.08 8.33
C THR A 184 11.32 -37.30 8.56
N ARG A 185 10.70 -36.43 9.35
CA ARG A 185 9.27 -36.49 9.65
C ARG A 185 8.40 -36.23 8.41
N ARG A 186 8.80 -35.22 7.58
CA ARG A 186 8.00 -34.78 6.42
C ARG A 186 8.28 -35.58 5.14
N ASN A 187 9.43 -36.24 5.04
CA ASN A 187 9.93 -36.88 3.82
C ASN A 187 10.32 -38.35 4.07
N SER A 188 9.43 -39.11 4.68
CA SER A 188 9.68 -40.51 4.97
C SER A 188 10.10 -41.30 3.71
N GLY A 189 11.28 -41.96 3.78
CA GLY A 189 11.85 -42.73 2.66
C GLY A 189 12.67 -41.94 1.65
N ARG A 190 12.84 -40.60 1.80
CA ARG A 190 13.77 -39.82 0.96
C ARG A 190 15.16 -39.76 1.60
N ALA A 191 16.19 -39.72 0.76
CA ALA A 191 17.56 -39.53 1.23
C ALA A 191 17.68 -38.14 1.92
N LEU A 192 18.33 -38.16 3.09
CA LEU A 192 18.60 -36.92 3.83
C LEU A 192 19.66 -36.10 3.09
N PRO A 193 19.36 -34.82 2.74
CA PRO A 193 20.36 -33.93 2.17
C PRO A 193 21.52 -33.71 3.15
N THR A 194 22.73 -33.64 2.63
CA THR A 194 23.93 -33.43 3.45
C THR A 194 23.98 -32.02 4.06
N PHE A 195 24.79 -31.84 5.10
CA PHE A 195 25.03 -30.53 5.71
C PHE A 195 25.55 -29.52 4.68
N GLU A 196 26.50 -29.91 3.82
CA GLU A 196 27.08 -29.01 2.81
C GLU A 196 26.03 -28.53 1.78
N GLU A 197 25.11 -29.41 1.37
CA GLU A 197 24.01 -29.06 0.46
C GLU A 197 23.02 -28.05 1.10
N LYS A 198 22.88 -28.05 2.42
CA LYS A 198 21.90 -27.23 3.14
C LYS A 198 22.52 -26.05 3.91
N ARG A 199 23.83 -25.96 3.99
CA ARG A 199 24.53 -24.96 4.79
C ARG A 199 24.09 -23.52 4.46
N ASP A 200 24.07 -23.16 3.19
CA ASP A 200 23.78 -21.78 2.79
C ASP A 200 22.27 -21.45 2.94
N GLU A 201 21.40 -22.43 2.69
CA GLU A 201 19.96 -22.31 2.96
C GLU A 201 19.70 -22.10 4.45
N ILE A 202 20.32 -22.92 5.32
CA ILE A 202 20.18 -22.79 6.78
C ILE A 202 20.73 -21.45 7.27
N LYS A 203 21.88 -21.02 6.72
CA LYS A 203 22.44 -19.70 7.03
C LYS A 203 21.45 -18.58 6.68
N ALA A 204 20.81 -18.65 5.51
CA ALA A 204 19.80 -17.68 5.10
C ALA A 204 18.61 -17.68 6.05
N ILE A 205 18.08 -18.83 6.44
CA ILE A 205 16.99 -18.96 7.43
C ILE A 205 17.37 -18.29 8.75
N LEU A 206 18.54 -18.59 9.29
CA LEU A 206 18.99 -18.02 10.56
C LEU A 206 19.23 -16.50 10.49
N VAL A 207 19.64 -15.99 9.33
CA VAL A 207 19.76 -14.53 9.09
C VAL A 207 18.37 -13.91 9.12
N GLU A 208 17.40 -14.46 8.37
CA GLU A 208 16.02 -13.94 8.32
C GLU A 208 15.35 -13.98 9.70
N ASP A 209 15.48 -15.06 10.43
CA ASP A 209 14.93 -15.18 11.79
C ASP A 209 15.46 -14.08 12.72
N ARG A 210 16.77 -13.76 12.63
CA ARG A 210 17.37 -12.68 13.42
C ARG A 210 16.94 -11.29 12.97
N VAL A 211 16.84 -11.09 11.67
CA VAL A 211 16.32 -9.84 11.10
C VAL A 211 14.88 -9.65 11.54
N GLY A 212 14.05 -10.68 11.43
CA GLY A 212 12.65 -10.65 11.89
C GLY A 212 12.52 -10.28 13.38
N ALA A 213 13.28 -10.94 14.25
CA ALA A 213 13.26 -10.64 15.69
C ALA A 213 13.71 -9.20 16.03
N ARG A 214 14.69 -8.65 15.28
CA ARG A 214 15.11 -7.25 15.45
C ARG A 214 14.06 -6.27 14.98
N ILE A 215 13.39 -6.57 13.85
CA ILE A 215 12.28 -5.78 13.31
C ILE A 215 11.12 -5.75 14.30
N GLU A 216 10.72 -6.91 14.84
CA GLU A 216 9.66 -7.03 15.83
C GLU A 216 9.95 -6.19 17.07
N SER A 217 11.15 -6.35 17.65
CA SER A 217 11.59 -5.55 18.79
C SER A 217 11.57 -4.04 18.50
N PHE A 218 12.01 -3.63 17.32
CA PHE A 218 11.97 -2.24 16.88
C PHE A 218 10.54 -1.71 16.79
N LEU A 219 9.63 -2.46 16.14
CA LEU A 219 8.23 -2.07 16.01
C LEU A 219 7.53 -1.94 17.35
N ASP A 220 7.80 -2.86 18.27
CA ASP A 220 7.27 -2.79 19.63
C ASP A 220 7.75 -1.53 20.38
N GLU A 221 9.01 -1.16 20.22
CA GLU A 221 9.56 0.07 20.80
C GLU A 221 8.99 1.32 20.12
N ALA A 222 8.87 1.31 18.80
CA ALA A 222 8.32 2.43 18.03
C ALA A 222 6.85 2.67 18.37
N LYS A 223 6.03 1.62 18.47
CA LYS A 223 4.62 1.68 18.86
C LYS A 223 4.41 2.24 20.29
N ARG A 224 5.38 2.08 21.17
CA ARG A 224 5.32 2.69 22.52
C ARG A 224 5.69 4.17 22.56
N ARG A 225 6.45 4.66 21.55
CA ARG A 225 6.94 6.05 21.49
C ARG A 225 6.07 6.97 20.65
N VAL A 226 5.38 6.40 19.67
CA VAL A 226 4.55 7.12 18.72
C VAL A 226 3.10 7.01 19.19
N ASP A 227 2.40 8.13 19.23
CA ASP A 227 0.97 8.17 19.52
C ASP A 227 0.21 7.75 18.27
N ILE A 228 -0.49 6.61 18.35
CA ILE A 228 -1.22 6.00 17.24
C ILE A 228 -2.71 6.02 17.58
N GLU A 229 -3.47 6.80 16.81
CA GLU A 229 -4.91 6.92 16.97
C GLU A 229 -5.63 6.32 15.76
N ILE A 230 -6.51 5.33 15.99
CA ILE A 230 -7.40 4.78 14.98
C ILE A 230 -8.71 5.55 15.05
N LEU A 231 -9.02 6.32 14.00
CA LEU A 231 -10.16 7.22 13.94
C LEU A 231 -11.43 6.53 13.43
N ILE A 232 -11.26 5.48 12.62
CA ILE A 232 -12.37 4.77 11.96
C ILE A 232 -12.06 3.27 11.98
N GLU A 233 -13.01 2.48 12.47
CA GLU A 233 -12.98 1.02 12.30
C GLU A 233 -13.24 0.64 10.84
N VAL A 234 -12.47 -0.29 10.29
CA VAL A 234 -12.52 -0.70 8.88
C VAL A 234 -12.86 -2.19 8.72
#